data_85735d8d91a7bd51f6d49e2af5f3ff51
#
_entry.id   85735d8d91a7bd51f6d49e2af5f3ff51
#
_cell.length_a   1.000
_cell.length_b   1.000
_cell.length_c   1.000
_cell.angle_alpha   90.00
_cell.angle_beta   90.00
_cell.angle_gamma   90.00
#
_symmetry.space_group_name_H-M   'P 1'
#
loop_
_entity.id
_entity.type
_entity.pdbx_description
1 polymer ?
#
loop_
_entity_poly.entity_id
_entity_poly.type
_entity_poly.pdbx_seq_one_letter_code
_entity_poly.pdbx_strand_id
1 'polypeptide(L)'
;EVPFDIPQSWEWVRFGMISTYSYTKKKINAQNADPKMWGLDLEDIEKGGRLLDQKTVGERKAVGDKTIFDSGDILYSKLRPYLLKILVAPDCGICTPEIVPFKVFGNIVPDYIVAFLKCPYVDTVINSVTYGVKMPRVGTKTMTELLVPIPPLSEQKRIIKKLCEVEPLADNYTEAYVQVAKLNQEFPELLKKSILQEAIQGK
;
A
#
# COMPACT_ATOMS: atom_id res chain seq x y z
N GLU A 1 -15.38 -11.48 19.07
CA GLU A 1 -15.87 -12.30 17.91
C GLU A 1 -14.79 -12.27 16.83
N VAL A 2 -14.60 -13.41 16.15
CA VAL A 2 -13.70 -13.48 14.98
C VAL A 2 -14.45 -12.98 13.76
N PRO A 3 -13.76 -12.33 12.79
CA PRO A 3 -14.42 -11.68 11.65
C PRO A 3 -15.06 -12.66 10.64
N PHE A 4 -14.43 -13.82 10.46
CA PHE A 4 -14.85 -14.89 9.55
C PHE A 4 -14.15 -16.20 9.91
N ASP A 5 -14.64 -17.31 9.36
CA ASP A 5 -14.05 -18.63 9.59
C ASP A 5 -12.72 -18.77 8.83
N ILE A 6 -11.76 -19.39 9.48
CA ILE A 6 -10.43 -19.73 8.91
C ILE A 6 -10.18 -21.23 8.98
N PRO A 7 -9.30 -21.78 8.12
CA PRO A 7 -8.90 -23.20 8.20
C PRO A 7 -8.37 -23.56 9.58
N GLN A 8 -8.56 -24.81 10.02
CA GLN A 8 -8.10 -25.30 11.34
C GLN A 8 -6.59 -25.16 11.60
N SER A 9 -5.80 -25.10 10.53
CA SER A 9 -4.34 -24.90 10.60
C SER A 9 -3.92 -23.45 10.73
N TRP A 10 -4.87 -22.48 10.73
CA TRP A 10 -4.60 -21.07 10.87
C TRP A 10 -5.00 -20.59 12.27
N GLU A 11 -4.38 -19.50 12.72
CA GLU A 11 -4.69 -18.91 14.04
C GLU A 11 -4.99 -17.41 13.90
N TRP A 12 -5.99 -16.94 14.68
CA TRP A 12 -6.25 -15.53 14.84
C TRP A 12 -5.34 -14.92 15.90
N VAL A 13 -4.56 -13.91 15.53
CA VAL A 13 -3.63 -13.21 16.43
C VAL A 13 -3.85 -11.71 16.35
N ARG A 14 -3.71 -11.00 17.47
CA ARG A 14 -3.74 -9.53 17.42
C ARG A 14 -2.47 -8.99 16.79
N PHE A 15 -2.61 -8.02 15.88
CA PHE A 15 -1.51 -7.42 15.16
C PHE A 15 -0.40 -6.87 16.04
N GLY A 16 -0.78 -6.26 17.20
CA GLY A 16 0.17 -5.77 18.18
C GLY A 16 1.05 -6.84 18.84
N MET A 17 0.61 -8.10 18.83
CA MET A 17 1.38 -9.23 19.39
C MET A 17 2.44 -9.77 18.41
N ILE A 18 2.23 -9.56 17.12
CA ILE A 18 3.09 -10.09 16.06
C ILE A 18 3.94 -9.03 15.38
N SER A 19 3.87 -7.78 15.82
CA SER A 19 4.58 -6.67 15.18
C SER A 19 5.13 -5.64 16.16
N THR A 20 6.12 -4.88 15.71
CA THR A 20 6.65 -3.72 16.43
C THR A 20 5.89 -2.43 16.12
N TYR A 21 4.65 -2.52 15.59
CA TYR A 21 3.91 -1.34 15.14
C TYR A 21 3.75 -0.26 16.21
N SER A 22 3.42 -0.65 17.46
CA SER A 22 3.23 0.25 18.61
C SER A 22 4.53 0.71 19.27
N TYR A 23 5.69 0.16 18.89
CA TYR A 23 6.95 0.48 19.56
C TYR A 23 7.42 1.89 19.17
N THR A 24 8.13 2.52 20.08
CA THR A 24 8.77 3.82 19.83
C THR A 24 9.74 3.72 18.66
N LYS A 25 9.56 4.60 17.67
CA LYS A 25 10.40 4.64 16.48
C LYS A 25 11.64 5.49 16.70
N LYS A 26 12.75 5.06 16.11
CA LYS A 26 13.97 5.87 16.07
C LYS A 26 13.74 7.08 15.18
N LYS A 27 14.02 8.26 15.70
CA LYS A 27 13.89 9.53 14.98
C LYS A 27 15.26 10.14 14.71
N ILE A 28 15.35 10.89 13.64
CA ILE A 28 16.50 11.68 13.26
C ILE A 28 16.02 13.00 12.65
N ASN A 29 16.71 14.10 12.93
CA ASN A 29 16.47 15.31 12.13
C ASN A 29 17.13 15.12 10.77
N ALA A 30 16.42 15.46 9.70
CA ALA A 30 16.89 15.26 8.32
C ALA A 30 18.23 15.96 8.04
N GLN A 31 18.54 17.08 8.73
CA GLN A 31 19.80 17.79 8.61
C GLN A 31 21.01 17.00 9.16
N ASN A 32 20.75 16.02 10.04
CA ASN A 32 21.76 15.15 10.65
C ASN A 32 21.85 13.78 9.95
N ALA A 33 21.02 13.53 8.96
CA ALA A 33 21.04 12.30 8.18
C ALA A 33 22.08 12.38 7.05
N ASP A 34 22.60 11.22 6.64
CA ASP A 34 23.47 11.15 5.45
C ASP A 34 22.68 11.63 4.22
N PRO A 35 23.18 12.64 3.49
CA PRO A 35 22.53 13.14 2.28
C PRO A 35 22.33 12.08 1.19
N LYS A 36 23.11 11.01 1.20
CA LYS A 36 22.99 9.88 0.25
C LYS A 36 21.97 8.83 0.68
N MET A 37 21.51 8.87 1.94
CA MET A 37 20.51 7.95 2.45
C MET A 37 19.18 8.16 1.71
N TRP A 38 18.41 7.09 1.52
CA TRP A 38 17.07 7.18 0.95
C TRP A 38 16.11 7.96 1.86
N GLY A 39 15.48 8.97 1.29
CA GLY A 39 14.48 9.80 1.94
C GLY A 39 13.11 9.53 1.33
N LEU A 40 12.26 8.77 2.00
CA LEU A 40 10.93 8.40 1.54
C LEU A 40 9.86 9.40 1.99
N ASP A 41 9.01 9.84 1.07
CA ASP A 41 7.80 10.59 1.37
C ASP A 41 6.56 9.91 0.78
N LEU A 42 5.37 10.38 1.18
CA LEU A 42 4.11 9.77 0.72
C LEU A 42 3.89 9.90 -0.79
N GLU A 43 4.43 10.91 -1.42
CA GLU A 43 4.34 11.12 -2.88
C GLU A 43 5.09 10.05 -3.69
N ASP A 44 6.10 9.41 -3.10
CA ASP A 44 6.90 8.38 -3.75
C ASP A 44 6.19 7.02 -3.79
N ILE A 45 5.10 6.89 -3.07
CA ILE A 45 4.31 5.65 -3.02
C ILE A 45 2.98 5.90 -3.72
N GLU A 46 2.69 5.13 -4.74
CA GLU A 46 1.41 5.15 -5.44
C GLU A 46 0.28 4.56 -4.58
N LYS A 47 -0.96 4.85 -4.93
CA LYS A 47 -2.11 4.11 -4.39
C LYS A 47 -1.93 2.61 -4.65
N GLY A 48 -2.13 1.78 -3.61
CA GLY A 48 -1.86 0.34 -3.67
C GLY A 48 -0.45 -0.06 -3.25
N GLY A 49 0.47 0.91 -3.01
CA GLY A 49 1.77 0.66 -2.38
C GLY A 49 2.93 0.41 -3.34
N ARG A 50 2.76 0.68 -4.65
CA ARG A 50 3.89 0.62 -5.60
C ARG A 50 4.83 1.80 -5.34
N LEU A 51 6.12 1.53 -5.23
CA LEU A 51 7.16 2.54 -5.14
C LEU A 51 7.38 3.17 -6.51
N LEU A 52 7.26 4.49 -6.61
CA LEU A 52 7.41 5.25 -7.86
C LEU A 52 8.85 5.74 -8.05
N ASP A 53 9.46 6.23 -6.98
CA ASP A 53 10.77 6.88 -7.04
C ASP A 53 11.55 6.68 -5.74
N GLN A 54 12.87 6.64 -5.83
CA GLN A 54 13.80 6.58 -4.69
C GLN A 54 14.73 7.79 -4.73
N LYS A 55 14.32 8.86 -4.03
CA LYS A 55 15.13 10.07 -3.87
C LYS A 55 15.97 10.00 -2.61
N THR A 56 17.17 10.53 -2.68
CA THR A 56 18.02 10.69 -1.49
C THR A 56 17.55 11.86 -0.63
N VAL A 57 18.00 11.88 0.62
CA VAL A 57 17.76 12.99 1.56
C VAL A 57 18.26 14.32 0.98
N GLY A 58 19.42 14.31 0.31
CA GLY A 58 20.01 15.48 -0.31
C GLY A 58 19.24 16.01 -1.50
N GLU A 59 18.83 15.13 -2.43
CA GLU A 59 18.02 15.48 -3.60
C GLU A 59 16.66 16.05 -3.19
N ARG A 60 16.08 15.50 -2.12
CA ARG A 60 14.79 15.94 -1.58
C ARG A 60 14.89 17.25 -0.80
N LYS A 61 16.08 17.65 -0.38
CA LYS A 61 16.32 18.75 0.57
C LYS A 61 15.44 18.56 1.81
N ALA A 62 15.44 17.34 2.33
CA ALA A 62 14.56 16.93 3.42
C ALA A 62 14.80 17.80 4.66
N VAL A 63 13.72 18.19 5.34
CA VAL A 63 13.75 19.01 6.55
C VAL A 63 12.94 18.41 7.68
N GLY A 64 13.26 18.79 8.92
CA GLY A 64 12.52 18.40 10.13
C GLY A 64 12.78 16.95 10.55
N ASP A 65 11.96 16.49 11.51
CA ASP A 65 12.11 15.17 12.09
C ASP A 65 11.57 14.08 11.14
N LYS A 66 12.35 13.04 11.01
CA LYS A 66 12.07 11.85 10.19
C LYS A 66 12.16 10.59 11.06
N THR A 67 11.54 9.52 10.58
CA THR A 67 11.60 8.20 11.21
C THR A 67 12.56 7.32 10.44
N ILE A 68 13.49 6.65 11.14
CA ILE A 68 14.45 5.72 10.53
C ILE A 68 13.76 4.39 10.30
N PHE A 69 14.07 3.74 9.18
CA PHE A 69 13.65 2.38 8.86
C PHE A 69 14.81 1.57 8.26
N ASP A 70 14.73 0.26 8.44
CA ASP A 70 15.68 -0.70 7.89
C ASP A 70 15.10 -1.38 6.63
N SER A 71 15.96 -1.96 5.82
CA SER A 71 15.55 -2.88 4.74
C SER A 71 14.74 -4.05 5.33
N GLY A 72 13.65 -4.43 4.68
CA GLY A 72 12.72 -5.46 5.15
C GLY A 72 11.65 -4.97 6.14
N ASP A 73 11.72 -3.72 6.61
CA ASP A 73 10.63 -3.15 7.41
C ASP A 73 9.36 -2.98 6.54
N ILE A 74 8.21 -3.19 7.15
CA ILE A 74 6.94 -2.83 6.51
C ILE A 74 6.70 -1.33 6.78
N LEU A 75 6.48 -0.59 5.70
CA LEU A 75 6.21 0.84 5.71
C LEU A 75 4.71 1.06 5.50
N TYR A 76 4.02 1.55 6.52
CA TYR A 76 2.57 1.77 6.51
C TYR A 76 2.23 3.25 6.62
N SER A 77 1.50 3.78 5.65
CA SER A 77 0.95 5.13 5.75
C SER A 77 -0.27 5.17 6.66
N LYS A 78 -0.14 5.80 7.84
CA LYS A 78 -1.28 6.05 8.73
C LYS A 78 -2.21 7.15 8.23
N LEU A 79 -1.73 8.00 7.30
CA LEU A 79 -2.46 9.09 6.68
C LEU A 79 -3.19 8.60 5.44
N ARG A 80 -4.49 8.87 5.34
CA ARG A 80 -5.36 8.43 4.24
C ARG A 80 -5.22 6.93 3.98
N PRO A 81 -5.52 6.07 4.96
CA PRO A 81 -5.25 4.64 4.88
C PRO A 81 -5.95 3.96 3.68
N TYR A 82 -7.07 4.51 3.20
CA TYR A 82 -7.77 4.05 2.00
C TYR A 82 -6.93 4.12 0.71
N LEU A 83 -5.80 4.84 0.72
CA LEU A 83 -4.86 4.83 -0.40
C LEU A 83 -3.97 3.59 -0.41
N LEU A 84 -4.00 2.76 0.64
CA LEU A 84 -3.26 1.50 0.76
C LEU A 84 -1.76 1.66 0.43
N LYS A 85 -1.15 2.77 0.84
CA LYS A 85 0.28 3.02 0.67
C LYS A 85 1.08 2.21 1.68
N ILE A 86 1.28 0.94 1.35
CA ILE A 86 1.91 -0.07 2.21
C ILE A 86 2.86 -0.89 1.35
N LEU A 87 4.11 -1.03 1.79
CA LEU A 87 5.12 -1.83 1.09
C LEU A 87 6.17 -2.37 2.06
N VAL A 88 6.93 -3.36 1.63
CA VAL A 88 8.17 -3.78 2.31
C VAL A 88 9.32 -2.92 1.79
N ALA A 89 10.11 -2.34 2.69
CA ALA A 89 11.24 -1.50 2.34
C ALA A 89 12.34 -2.30 1.61
N PRO A 90 12.67 -1.96 0.36
CA PRO A 90 13.75 -2.65 -0.36
C PRO A 90 15.14 -2.29 0.19
N ASP A 91 15.29 -1.13 0.82
CA ASP A 91 16.55 -0.63 1.37
C ASP A 91 16.27 0.14 2.68
N CYS A 92 17.32 0.53 3.39
CA CYS A 92 17.25 1.35 4.59
C CYS A 92 17.11 2.83 4.25
N GLY A 93 16.51 3.62 5.15
CA GLY A 93 16.31 5.04 4.91
C GLY A 93 15.61 5.78 6.04
N ILE A 94 15.15 6.98 5.72
CA ILE A 94 14.30 7.78 6.61
C ILE A 94 13.01 8.16 5.90
N CYS A 95 11.92 8.25 6.65
CA CYS A 95 10.62 8.59 6.10
C CYS A 95 9.91 9.69 6.90
N THR A 96 8.89 10.28 6.29
CA THR A 96 7.99 11.21 6.98
C THR A 96 7.33 10.56 8.20
N PRO A 97 7.03 11.32 9.27
CA PRO A 97 6.35 10.78 10.45
C PRO A 97 4.94 10.21 10.21
N GLU A 98 4.36 10.44 9.01
CA GLU A 98 3.09 9.85 8.61
C GLU A 98 3.22 8.39 8.13
N ILE A 99 4.44 7.94 7.84
CA ILE A 99 4.76 6.54 7.57
C ILE A 99 5.26 5.89 8.86
N VAL A 100 4.70 4.76 9.20
CA VAL A 100 5.06 3.95 10.38
C VAL A 100 5.85 2.73 9.91
N PRO A 101 7.19 2.71 10.08
CA PRO A 101 7.98 1.52 9.85
C PRO A 101 7.79 0.53 11.01
N PHE A 102 7.68 -0.75 10.68
CA PHE A 102 7.59 -1.81 11.69
C PHE A 102 8.09 -3.15 11.16
N LYS A 103 8.48 -4.03 12.07
CA LYS A 103 8.86 -5.43 11.80
C LYS A 103 7.77 -6.37 12.29
N VAL A 104 7.72 -7.54 11.70
CA VAL A 104 6.91 -8.66 12.20
C VAL A 104 7.81 -9.70 12.86
N PHE A 105 7.25 -10.43 13.84
CA PHE A 105 8.01 -11.40 14.61
C PHE A 105 7.92 -12.82 14.04
N GLY A 106 8.89 -13.64 14.41
CA GLY A 106 8.90 -15.07 14.12
C GLY A 106 8.98 -15.39 12.62
N ASN A 107 8.26 -16.44 12.21
CA ASN A 107 8.23 -16.94 10.84
C ASN A 107 7.09 -16.29 10.00
N ILE A 108 6.75 -15.02 10.30
CA ILE A 108 5.75 -14.30 9.53
C ILE A 108 6.42 -13.59 8.37
N VAL A 109 5.92 -13.83 7.16
CA VAL A 109 6.44 -13.22 5.93
C VAL A 109 5.94 -11.77 5.83
N PRO A 110 6.81 -10.76 5.72
CA PRO A 110 6.39 -9.35 5.62
C PRO A 110 5.40 -9.09 4.49
N ASP A 111 5.62 -9.67 3.30
CA ASP A 111 4.72 -9.52 2.15
C ASP A 111 3.32 -10.07 2.42
N TYR A 112 3.21 -11.15 3.22
CA TYR A 112 1.92 -11.68 3.64
C TYR A 112 1.14 -10.64 4.49
N ILE A 113 1.82 -9.97 5.40
CA ILE A 113 1.22 -8.91 6.21
C ILE A 113 0.86 -7.69 5.34
N VAL A 114 1.69 -7.34 4.37
CA VAL A 114 1.36 -6.27 3.41
C VAL A 114 0.09 -6.62 2.63
N ALA A 115 -0.01 -7.83 2.09
CA ALA A 115 -1.19 -8.31 1.37
C ALA A 115 -2.44 -8.33 2.28
N PHE A 116 -2.31 -8.82 3.51
CA PHE A 116 -3.40 -8.79 4.49
C PHE A 116 -3.86 -7.37 4.81
N LEU A 117 -2.94 -6.43 5.06
CA LEU A 117 -3.28 -5.03 5.37
C LEU A 117 -3.95 -4.30 4.19
N LYS A 118 -3.85 -4.83 2.98
CA LYS A 118 -4.55 -4.32 1.78
C LYS A 118 -5.90 -4.98 1.52
N CYS A 119 -6.28 -6.00 2.28
CA CYS A 119 -7.52 -6.74 2.02
C CYS A 119 -8.77 -5.93 2.39
N PRO A 120 -9.93 -6.19 1.76
CA PRO A 120 -11.18 -5.47 2.01
C PRO A 120 -11.66 -5.50 3.46
N TYR A 121 -11.39 -6.59 4.19
CA TYR A 121 -11.72 -6.68 5.62
C TYR A 121 -11.00 -5.59 6.42
N VAL A 122 -9.68 -5.46 6.24
CA VAL A 122 -8.86 -4.45 6.94
C VAL A 122 -9.29 -3.03 6.53
N ASP A 123 -9.52 -2.81 5.24
CA ASP A 123 -9.98 -1.52 4.72
C ASP A 123 -11.30 -1.10 5.37
N THR A 124 -12.27 -2.02 5.48
CA THR A 124 -13.55 -1.77 6.14
C THR A 124 -13.37 -1.43 7.62
N VAL A 125 -12.57 -2.21 8.36
CA VAL A 125 -12.32 -1.96 9.79
C VAL A 125 -11.64 -0.62 10.01
N ILE A 126 -10.62 -0.31 9.22
CA ILE A 126 -9.85 0.93 9.37
C ILE A 126 -10.70 2.15 9.01
N ASN A 127 -11.43 2.11 7.90
CA ASN A 127 -12.22 3.25 7.44
C ASN A 127 -13.42 3.55 8.37
N SER A 128 -13.96 2.55 9.07
CA SER A 128 -15.03 2.75 10.05
C SER A 128 -14.61 3.53 11.30
N VAL A 129 -13.31 3.55 11.61
CA VAL A 129 -12.74 4.13 12.85
C VAL A 129 -11.70 5.23 12.62
N THR A 130 -11.49 5.63 11.36
CA THR A 130 -10.59 6.75 11.06
C THR A 130 -11.17 8.08 11.53
N TYR A 131 -10.30 8.98 11.98
CA TYR A 131 -10.65 10.32 12.42
C TYR A 131 -10.03 11.38 11.50
N GLY A 132 -10.72 12.52 11.38
CA GLY A 132 -10.31 13.65 10.54
C GLY A 132 -11.00 13.65 9.17
N VAL A 133 -11.69 14.77 8.86
CA VAL A 133 -12.52 14.89 7.65
C VAL A 133 -11.67 15.03 6.38
N LYS A 134 -10.67 15.92 6.40
CA LYS A 134 -9.83 16.19 5.20
C LYS A 134 -8.62 15.26 5.08
N MET A 135 -8.09 14.81 6.22
CA MET A 135 -6.86 14.00 6.30
C MET A 135 -7.06 12.87 7.33
N PRO A 136 -7.87 11.87 7.00
CA PRO A 136 -8.17 10.78 7.93
C PRO A 136 -6.91 10.02 8.30
N ARG A 137 -6.81 9.65 9.57
CA ARG A 137 -5.69 8.87 10.14
C ARG A 137 -6.23 7.70 10.92
N VAL A 138 -5.48 6.59 10.89
CA VAL A 138 -5.74 5.45 11.76
C VAL A 138 -4.92 5.55 13.04
N GLY A 139 -5.54 5.26 14.17
CA GLY A 139 -4.90 5.25 15.48
C GLY A 139 -4.08 3.98 15.73
N THR A 140 -3.01 4.11 16.52
CA THR A 140 -2.16 2.96 16.90
C THR A 140 -2.96 1.85 17.58
N LYS A 141 -3.90 2.20 18.47
CA LYS A 141 -4.75 1.24 19.19
C LYS A 141 -5.56 0.38 18.20
N THR A 142 -6.22 1.00 17.23
CA THR A 142 -6.99 0.29 16.20
C THR A 142 -6.12 -0.72 15.47
N MET A 143 -4.93 -0.31 15.06
CA MET A 143 -4.00 -1.21 14.36
C MET A 143 -3.55 -2.37 15.25
N THR A 144 -3.18 -2.12 16.49
CA THR A 144 -2.69 -3.17 17.40
C THR A 144 -3.76 -4.18 17.81
N GLU A 145 -5.02 -3.76 17.83
CA GLU A 145 -6.17 -4.62 18.16
C GLU A 145 -6.71 -5.40 16.94
N LEU A 146 -6.28 -5.06 15.73
CA LEU A 146 -6.68 -5.74 14.52
C LEU A 146 -6.37 -7.23 14.60
N LEU A 147 -7.36 -8.08 14.29
CA LEU A 147 -7.17 -9.52 14.22
C LEU A 147 -6.58 -9.90 12.87
N VAL A 148 -5.51 -10.67 12.91
CA VAL A 148 -4.76 -11.13 11.73
C VAL A 148 -4.82 -12.65 11.68
N PRO A 149 -5.28 -13.27 10.58
CA PRO A 149 -5.23 -14.73 10.42
C PRO A 149 -3.80 -15.13 10.00
N ILE A 150 -3.18 -16.01 10.76
CA ILE A 150 -1.81 -16.45 10.51
C ILE A 150 -1.81 -17.90 10.03
N PRO A 151 -1.54 -18.13 8.73
CA PRO A 151 -1.32 -19.45 8.17
C PRO A 151 0.04 -20.02 8.55
N PRO A 152 0.25 -21.35 8.41
CA PRO A 152 1.59 -21.93 8.41
C PRO A 152 2.50 -21.26 7.39
N LEU A 153 3.81 -21.21 7.65
CA LEU A 153 4.78 -20.51 6.79
C LEU A 153 4.74 -20.92 5.31
N SER A 154 4.58 -22.22 5.06
CA SER A 154 4.44 -22.73 3.69
C SER A 154 3.24 -22.17 2.96
N GLU A 155 2.14 -22.00 3.68
CA GLU A 155 0.90 -21.44 3.15
C GLU A 155 1.03 -19.93 2.90
N GLN A 156 1.65 -19.17 3.81
CA GLN A 156 1.95 -17.76 3.58
C GLN A 156 2.72 -17.56 2.27
N LYS A 157 3.79 -18.35 2.06
CA LYS A 157 4.59 -18.30 0.84
C LYS A 157 3.79 -18.66 -0.41
N ARG A 158 2.89 -19.66 -0.31
CA ARG A 158 2.01 -20.08 -1.40
C ARG A 158 1.02 -18.96 -1.79
N ILE A 159 0.43 -18.31 -0.78
CA ILE A 159 -0.47 -17.18 -0.97
C ILE A 159 0.25 -16.04 -1.70
N ILE A 160 1.42 -15.63 -1.20
CA ILE A 160 2.18 -14.54 -1.82
C ILE A 160 2.59 -14.87 -3.25
N LYS A 161 3.10 -16.09 -3.49
CA LYS A 161 3.42 -16.53 -4.84
C LYS A 161 2.22 -16.40 -5.77
N LYS A 162 1.02 -16.83 -5.30
CA LYS A 162 -0.20 -16.77 -6.11
C LYS A 162 -0.66 -15.33 -6.37
N LEU A 163 -0.54 -14.45 -5.39
CA LEU A 163 -0.84 -13.03 -5.56
C LEU A 163 0.08 -12.39 -6.61
N CYS A 164 1.40 -12.62 -6.52
CA CYS A 164 2.36 -12.12 -7.51
C CYS A 164 2.08 -12.63 -8.95
N GLU A 165 1.51 -13.82 -9.10
CA GLU A 165 1.10 -14.36 -10.41
C GLU A 165 -0.17 -13.68 -10.94
N VAL A 166 -1.11 -13.33 -10.07
CA VAL A 166 -2.44 -12.83 -10.44
C VAL A 166 -2.49 -11.31 -10.58
N GLU A 167 -1.75 -10.57 -9.74
CA GLU A 167 -1.75 -9.09 -9.76
C GLU A 167 -1.48 -8.51 -11.16
N PRO A 168 -0.44 -8.93 -11.91
CA PRO A 168 -0.20 -8.39 -13.25
C PRO A 168 -1.33 -8.67 -14.25
N LEU A 169 -2.03 -9.80 -14.10
CA LEU A 169 -3.18 -10.14 -14.95
C LEU A 169 -4.39 -9.25 -14.64
N ALA A 170 -4.60 -8.93 -13.36
CA ALA A 170 -5.65 -8.01 -12.95
C ALA A 170 -5.37 -6.58 -13.43
N ASP A 171 -4.12 -6.13 -13.38
CA ASP A 171 -3.70 -4.82 -13.89
C ASP A 171 -3.93 -4.72 -15.40
N ASN A 172 -3.47 -5.70 -16.18
CA ASN A 172 -3.69 -5.78 -17.63
C ASN A 172 -5.19 -5.77 -17.99
N TYR A 173 -6.00 -6.52 -17.24
CA TYR A 173 -7.44 -6.52 -17.43
C TYR A 173 -8.04 -5.13 -17.17
N THR A 174 -7.62 -4.48 -16.10
CA THR A 174 -8.09 -3.13 -15.73
C THR A 174 -7.74 -2.11 -16.80
N GLU A 175 -6.52 -2.14 -17.33
CA GLU A 175 -6.09 -1.26 -18.42
C GLU A 175 -6.92 -1.48 -19.69
N ALA A 176 -7.10 -2.74 -20.10
CA ALA A 176 -7.91 -3.09 -21.26
C ALA A 176 -9.37 -2.65 -21.08
N TYR A 177 -9.94 -2.85 -19.89
CA TYR A 177 -11.30 -2.43 -19.59
C TYR A 177 -11.48 -0.91 -19.68
N VAL A 178 -10.53 -0.14 -19.12
CA VAL A 178 -10.56 1.33 -19.22
C VAL A 178 -10.47 1.81 -20.67
N GLN A 179 -9.62 1.17 -21.47
CA GLN A 179 -9.51 1.50 -22.91
C GLN A 179 -10.82 1.23 -23.67
N VAL A 180 -11.43 0.08 -23.44
CA VAL A 180 -12.73 -0.27 -24.06
C VAL A 180 -13.82 0.71 -23.64
N ALA A 181 -13.89 1.05 -22.35
CA ALA A 181 -14.87 2.03 -21.83
C ALA A 181 -14.70 3.40 -22.51
N LYS A 182 -13.46 3.86 -22.67
CA LYS A 182 -13.14 5.12 -23.34
C LYS A 182 -13.54 5.08 -24.83
N LEU A 183 -13.19 4.01 -25.54
CA LEU A 183 -13.56 3.83 -26.95
C LEU A 183 -15.09 3.83 -27.14
N ASN A 184 -15.83 3.15 -26.27
CA ASN A 184 -17.28 3.13 -26.33
C ASN A 184 -17.89 4.52 -26.08
N GLN A 185 -17.29 5.33 -25.22
CA GLN A 185 -17.74 6.70 -24.97
C GLN A 185 -17.47 7.64 -26.16
N GLU A 186 -16.32 7.48 -26.82
CA GLU A 186 -15.91 8.32 -27.96
C GLU A 186 -16.56 7.88 -29.30
N PHE A 187 -16.96 6.62 -29.42
CA PHE A 187 -17.45 6.01 -30.65
C PHE A 187 -18.60 6.78 -31.33
N PRO A 188 -19.66 7.24 -30.63
CA PRO A 188 -20.76 7.96 -31.29
C PRO A 188 -20.31 9.24 -32.00
N GLU A 189 -19.40 9.98 -31.40
CA GLU A 189 -18.87 11.21 -32.00
C GLU A 189 -17.93 10.94 -33.15
N LEU A 190 -17.10 9.91 -33.05
CA LEU A 190 -16.21 9.47 -34.13
C LEU A 190 -17.02 8.96 -35.35
N LEU A 191 -18.09 8.21 -35.09
CA LEU A 191 -19.00 7.72 -36.13
C LEU A 191 -19.68 8.87 -36.85
N LYS A 192 -20.21 9.86 -36.15
CA LYS A 192 -20.79 11.06 -36.77
C LYS A 192 -19.81 11.78 -37.67
N LYS A 193 -18.57 11.98 -37.18
CA LYS A 193 -17.52 12.64 -37.98
C LYS A 193 -17.19 11.86 -39.25
N SER A 194 -17.08 10.53 -39.16
CA SER A 194 -16.80 9.67 -40.32
C SER A 194 -17.93 9.74 -41.34
N ILE A 195 -19.20 9.62 -40.91
CA ILE A 195 -20.36 9.72 -41.80
C ILE A 195 -20.43 11.09 -42.51
N LEU A 196 -20.20 12.19 -41.77
CA LEU A 196 -20.17 13.53 -42.34
C LEU A 196 -19.06 13.69 -43.39
N GLN A 197 -17.87 13.14 -43.11
CA GLN A 197 -16.76 13.21 -44.03
C GLN A 197 -17.00 12.43 -45.33
N GLU A 198 -17.61 11.25 -45.24
CA GLU A 198 -17.99 10.47 -46.43
C GLU A 198 -19.10 11.17 -47.26
N ALA A 199 -20.10 11.71 -46.57
CA ALA A 199 -21.19 12.45 -47.20
C ALA A 199 -20.67 13.68 -47.99
N ILE A 200 -19.69 14.42 -47.43
CA ILE A 200 -19.08 15.58 -48.09
C ILE A 200 -18.25 15.15 -49.32
N GLN A 201 -17.68 13.95 -49.30
CA GLN A 201 -16.91 13.39 -50.43
C GLN A 201 -17.78 12.75 -51.50
N GLY A 202 -19.11 12.71 -51.31
CA GLY A 202 -20.04 12.15 -52.30
C GLY A 202 -20.02 10.62 -52.36
N LYS A 203 -19.64 9.99 -51.25
CA LYS A 203 -19.64 8.52 -51.12
C LYS A 203 -20.87 8.07 -50.33
#